data_069f4eec07c7dcfa516f5f12df4e3459
#
_entry.id   069f4eec07c7dcfa516f5f12df4e3459
#
_cell.length_a   1.000
_cell.length_b   1.000
_cell.length_c   1.000
_cell.angle_alpha   90.00
_cell.angle_beta   90.00
_cell.angle_gamma   90.00
#
_symmetry.space_group_name_H-M   'P 1'
#
loop_
_entity.id
_entity.type
_entity.pdbx_description
1 polymer ?
#
loop_
_entity_poly.entity_id
_entity_poly.type
_entity_poly.pdbx_seq_one_letter_code
_entity_poly.pdbx_strand_id
1 'polypeptide(L)'
;MTAQFWGINDRRSIRRSYGIGLILSLAVGALYTVLVLAIPEQMMRVFTSEEEVIAAGVQYLQAVAPYGIFVAISLVTSTVMRSTEDVHTPLACSIASVATNTVLNYILIYGKLGFPALKLRGAAIATAIAMVVQAVLLFVIGNAKKNIIHAPIGEFFKKDIEFFKKFLRVCVPIMLNELLSGSGHQCLCHGLCDVRASENYAAYTIFSSIEQIAFVFFVGICHACSIMTG
;
A
#
# COMPACT_ATOMS: atom_id res chain seq x y z
N MET A 1 6.46 -18.22 -1.69
CA MET A 1 5.34 -19.20 -1.81
C MET A 1 4.64 -19.13 -3.16
N THR A 2 4.08 -17.99 -3.59
CA THR A 2 3.34 -17.92 -4.87
C THR A 2 4.22 -18.27 -6.06
N ALA A 3 5.44 -17.73 -6.13
CA ALA A 3 6.41 -18.03 -7.18
C ALA A 3 6.82 -19.52 -7.19
N GLN A 4 7.00 -20.15 -6.01
CA GLN A 4 7.27 -21.58 -5.89
C GLN A 4 6.13 -22.43 -6.47
N PHE A 5 4.87 -22.08 -6.17
CA PHE A 5 3.71 -22.76 -6.74
C PHE A 5 3.60 -22.54 -8.25
N TRP A 6 4.05 -21.38 -8.73
CA TRP A 6 4.11 -21.09 -10.17
C TRP A 6 5.12 -22.00 -10.86
N GLY A 7 6.32 -22.18 -10.29
CA GLY A 7 7.38 -23.04 -10.84
C GLY A 7 6.95 -24.51 -10.98
N ILE A 8 6.09 -25.03 -10.09
CA ILE A 8 5.52 -26.38 -10.17
C ILE A 8 4.15 -26.43 -10.87
N ASN A 9 3.70 -25.31 -11.48
CA ASN A 9 2.43 -25.14 -12.18
C ASN A 9 1.17 -25.48 -11.34
N ASP A 10 1.25 -25.31 -10.01
CA ASP A 10 0.12 -25.51 -9.08
C ASP A 10 -0.75 -24.26 -8.96
N ARG A 11 -1.56 -24.01 -9.98
CA ARG A 11 -2.48 -22.87 -10.04
C ARG A 11 -3.50 -22.85 -8.89
N ARG A 12 -3.84 -24.01 -8.32
CA ARG A 12 -4.80 -24.11 -7.23
C ARG A 12 -4.25 -23.55 -5.93
N SER A 13 -3.01 -23.87 -5.60
CA SER A 13 -2.32 -23.34 -4.42
C SER A 13 -2.04 -21.83 -4.55
N ILE A 14 -1.78 -21.33 -5.77
CA ILE A 14 -1.63 -19.89 -6.02
C ILE A 14 -2.94 -19.16 -5.73
N ARG A 15 -4.07 -19.65 -6.23
CA ARG A 15 -5.40 -19.05 -5.97
C ARG A 15 -5.73 -19.02 -4.49
N ARG A 16 -5.43 -20.10 -3.76
CA ARG A 16 -5.62 -20.17 -2.30
C ARG A 16 -4.72 -19.16 -1.58
N SER A 17 -3.45 -19.06 -1.95
CA SER A 17 -2.52 -18.08 -1.38
C SER A 17 -3.02 -16.65 -1.61
N TYR A 18 -3.53 -16.36 -2.83
CA TYR A 18 -4.14 -15.09 -3.15
C TYR A 18 -5.36 -14.79 -2.28
N GLY A 19 -6.28 -15.75 -2.15
CA GLY A 19 -7.47 -15.59 -1.31
C GLY A 19 -7.15 -15.32 0.16
N ILE A 20 -6.22 -16.08 0.76
CA ILE A 20 -5.78 -15.86 2.13
C ILE A 20 -5.09 -14.49 2.28
N GLY A 21 -4.19 -14.16 1.37
CA GLY A 21 -3.51 -12.86 1.35
C GLY A 21 -4.51 -11.70 1.26
N LEU A 22 -5.54 -11.85 0.43
CA LEU A 22 -6.59 -10.84 0.26
C LEU A 22 -7.43 -10.67 1.54
N ILE A 23 -7.83 -11.76 2.21
CA ILE A 23 -8.57 -11.69 3.48
C ILE A 23 -7.75 -10.98 4.55
N LEU A 24 -6.49 -11.41 4.72
CA LEU A 24 -5.61 -10.82 5.73
C LEU A 24 -5.33 -9.34 5.46
N SER A 25 -5.05 -8.98 4.21
CA SER A 25 -4.78 -7.60 3.85
C SER A 25 -6.03 -6.71 3.96
N LEU A 26 -7.21 -7.23 3.61
CA LEU A 26 -8.48 -6.55 3.83
C LEU A 26 -8.78 -6.35 5.32
N ALA A 27 -8.50 -7.35 6.15
CA ALA A 27 -8.66 -7.22 7.61
C ALA A 27 -7.76 -6.12 8.18
N VAL A 28 -6.49 -6.09 7.75
CA VAL A 28 -5.55 -5.03 8.14
C VAL A 28 -5.96 -3.67 7.59
N GLY A 29 -6.37 -3.59 6.32
CA GLY A 29 -6.86 -2.36 5.71
C GLY A 29 -8.13 -1.82 6.36
N ALA A 30 -9.06 -2.70 6.74
CA ALA A 30 -10.25 -2.34 7.49
C ALA A 30 -9.90 -1.87 8.91
N LEU A 31 -9.00 -2.57 9.61
CA LEU A 31 -8.51 -2.15 10.92
C LEU A 31 -7.86 -0.77 10.85
N TYR A 32 -6.99 -0.53 9.86
CA TYR A 32 -6.40 0.78 9.61
C TYR A 32 -7.47 1.86 9.40
N THR A 33 -8.45 1.60 8.55
CA THR A 33 -9.55 2.53 8.27
C THR A 33 -10.34 2.86 9.54
N VAL A 34 -10.68 1.84 10.34
CA VAL A 34 -11.40 2.02 11.61
C VAL A 34 -10.57 2.85 12.60
N LEU A 35 -9.27 2.55 12.76
CA LEU A 35 -8.38 3.29 13.64
C LEU A 35 -8.25 4.75 13.24
N VAL A 36 -8.04 5.02 11.95
CA VAL A 36 -7.92 6.38 11.41
C VAL A 36 -9.21 7.19 11.60
N LEU A 37 -10.38 6.54 11.53
CA LEU A 37 -11.66 7.23 11.75
C LEU A 37 -12.00 7.39 13.23
N ALA A 38 -11.61 6.42 14.08
CA ALA A 38 -11.97 6.42 15.51
C ALA A 38 -11.08 7.36 16.35
N ILE A 39 -9.78 7.38 16.04
CA ILE A 39 -8.79 8.09 16.89
C ILE A 39 -7.80 8.97 16.09
N PRO A 40 -8.25 9.79 15.13
CA PRO A 40 -7.36 10.54 14.24
C PRO A 40 -6.51 11.57 15.00
N GLU A 41 -7.07 12.21 16.04
CA GLU A 41 -6.35 13.21 16.85
C GLU A 41 -5.20 12.58 17.64
N GLN A 42 -5.45 11.44 18.31
CA GLN A 42 -4.40 10.75 19.05
C GLN A 42 -3.27 10.30 18.11
N MET A 43 -3.60 9.84 16.92
CA MET A 43 -2.60 9.49 15.91
C MET A 43 -1.76 10.70 15.51
N MET A 44 -2.35 11.88 15.34
CA MET A 44 -1.62 13.10 15.01
C MET A 44 -0.79 13.63 16.19
N ARG A 45 -1.30 13.54 17.42
CA ARG A 45 -0.59 13.96 18.62
C ARG A 45 0.71 13.18 18.90
N VAL A 46 0.86 11.99 18.33
CA VAL A 46 2.13 11.23 18.38
C VAL A 46 3.23 11.93 17.57
N PHE A 47 2.87 12.68 16.53
CA PHE A 47 3.83 13.30 15.60
C PHE A 47 4.07 14.79 15.87
N THR A 48 3.08 15.49 16.42
CA THR A 48 3.19 16.94 16.67
C THR A 48 2.30 17.39 17.83
N SER A 49 2.71 18.49 18.49
CA SER A 49 1.94 19.15 19.53
C SER A 49 1.24 20.42 19.04
N GLU A 50 1.41 20.81 17.77
CA GLU A 50 0.82 22.01 17.20
C GLU A 50 -0.64 21.78 16.81
N GLU A 51 -1.57 22.43 17.49
CA GLU A 51 -3.02 22.23 17.29
C GLU A 51 -3.49 22.54 15.83
N GLU A 52 -2.89 23.52 15.16
CA GLU A 52 -3.22 23.84 13.76
C GLU A 52 -2.83 22.70 12.82
N VAL A 53 -1.66 22.09 13.03
CA VAL A 53 -1.16 20.96 12.26
C VAL A 53 -2.01 19.72 12.55
N ILE A 54 -2.39 19.50 13.80
CA ILE A 54 -3.28 18.39 14.19
C ILE A 54 -4.62 18.52 13.49
N ALA A 55 -5.25 19.70 13.52
CA ALA A 55 -6.55 19.91 12.87
C ALA A 55 -6.50 19.68 11.35
N ALA A 56 -5.45 20.14 10.68
CA ALA A 56 -5.24 19.91 9.27
C ALA A 56 -4.97 18.42 8.96
N GLY A 57 -4.17 17.76 9.79
CA GLY A 57 -3.84 16.35 9.68
C GLY A 57 -5.04 15.43 9.87
N VAL A 58 -5.91 15.72 10.85
CA VAL A 58 -7.17 15.01 11.08
C VAL A 58 -8.07 15.06 9.85
N GLN A 59 -8.21 16.23 9.24
CA GLN A 59 -8.99 16.38 8.00
C GLN A 59 -8.42 15.56 6.84
N TYR A 60 -7.10 15.51 6.73
CA TYR A 60 -6.41 14.71 5.73
C TYR A 60 -6.62 13.21 5.97
N LEU A 61 -6.40 12.75 7.20
CA LEU A 61 -6.56 11.35 7.61
C LEU A 61 -7.98 10.84 7.36
N GLN A 62 -8.99 11.63 7.72
CA GLN A 62 -10.39 11.27 7.47
C GLN A 62 -10.72 11.17 5.99
N ALA A 63 -10.17 12.05 5.16
CA ALA A 63 -10.37 12.01 3.70
C ALA A 63 -9.65 10.83 3.05
N VAL A 64 -8.51 10.40 3.60
CA VAL A 64 -7.71 9.26 3.12
C VAL A 64 -8.17 7.93 3.71
N ALA A 65 -8.95 7.90 4.79
CA ALA A 65 -9.32 6.67 5.49
C ALA A 65 -9.79 5.49 4.59
N PRO A 66 -10.66 5.69 3.57
CA PRO A 66 -11.07 4.61 2.68
C PRO A 66 -9.95 4.03 1.81
N TYR A 67 -8.84 4.74 1.68
CA TYR A 67 -7.67 4.36 0.90
C TYR A 67 -7.08 3.01 1.33
N GLY A 68 -7.06 2.70 2.63
CA GLY A 68 -6.44 1.50 3.18
C GLY A 68 -6.96 0.19 2.58
N ILE A 69 -8.25 0.11 2.30
CA ILE A 69 -8.88 -1.07 1.69
C ILE A 69 -8.41 -1.26 0.23
N PHE A 70 -8.38 -0.18 -0.55
CA PHE A 70 -7.97 -0.23 -1.96
C PHE A 70 -6.47 -0.49 -2.11
N VAL A 71 -5.65 0.05 -1.24
CA VAL A 71 -4.20 -0.27 -1.17
C VAL A 71 -4.00 -1.75 -0.88
N ALA A 72 -4.71 -2.32 0.09
CA ALA A 72 -4.62 -3.72 0.44
C ALA A 72 -4.92 -4.63 -0.77
N ILE A 73 -6.02 -4.36 -1.49
CA ILE A 73 -6.38 -5.08 -2.70
C ILE A 73 -5.29 -4.94 -3.78
N SER A 74 -4.84 -3.72 -4.05
CA SER A 74 -3.85 -3.43 -5.09
C SER A 74 -2.51 -4.09 -4.82
N LEU A 75 -2.03 -4.05 -3.57
CA LEU A 75 -0.75 -4.65 -3.18
C LEU A 75 -0.75 -6.17 -3.36
N VAL A 76 -1.76 -6.86 -2.82
CA VAL A 76 -1.84 -8.33 -2.93
C VAL A 76 -2.00 -8.75 -4.38
N THR A 77 -2.87 -8.09 -5.13
CA THR A 77 -3.12 -8.39 -6.54
C THR A 77 -1.87 -8.17 -7.38
N SER A 78 -1.18 -7.04 -7.21
CA SER A 78 0.08 -6.73 -7.91
C SER A 78 1.19 -7.73 -7.56
N THR A 79 1.30 -8.13 -6.29
CA THR A 79 2.32 -9.08 -5.84
C THR A 79 2.09 -10.46 -6.45
N VAL A 80 0.85 -10.92 -6.48
CA VAL A 80 0.53 -12.22 -7.11
C VAL A 80 0.77 -12.19 -8.61
N MET A 81 0.37 -11.12 -9.32
CA MET A 81 0.65 -10.98 -10.75
C MET A 81 2.15 -11.00 -11.05
N ARG A 82 2.95 -10.24 -10.29
CA ARG A 82 4.42 -10.26 -10.45
C ARG A 82 5.02 -11.64 -10.17
N SER A 83 4.52 -12.34 -9.14
CA SER A 83 4.97 -13.71 -8.82
C SER A 83 4.58 -14.75 -9.87
N THR A 84 3.71 -14.42 -10.81
CA THR A 84 3.28 -15.24 -11.94
C THR A 84 3.78 -14.70 -13.28
N GLU A 85 4.88 -13.96 -13.25
CA GLU A 85 5.59 -13.39 -14.41
C GLU A 85 4.83 -12.28 -15.18
N ASP A 86 3.62 -11.89 -14.74
CA ASP A 86 2.92 -10.76 -15.32
C ASP A 86 3.33 -9.46 -14.60
N VAL A 87 4.48 -8.91 -14.98
CA VAL A 87 5.02 -7.66 -14.43
C VAL A 87 4.45 -6.43 -15.15
N HIS A 88 4.10 -6.58 -16.42
CA HIS A 88 3.65 -5.45 -17.25
C HIS A 88 2.29 -4.91 -16.83
N THR A 89 1.37 -5.77 -16.43
CA THR A 89 0.02 -5.35 -16.01
C THR A 89 0.04 -4.47 -14.74
N PRO A 90 0.68 -4.89 -13.62
CA PRO A 90 0.80 -4.03 -12.45
C PRO A 90 1.55 -2.72 -12.72
N LEU A 91 2.59 -2.77 -13.57
CA LEU A 91 3.34 -1.58 -13.95
C LEU A 91 2.46 -0.56 -14.70
N ALA A 92 1.73 -1.01 -15.72
CA ALA A 92 0.82 -0.15 -16.47
C ALA A 92 -0.28 0.46 -15.59
N CYS A 93 -0.86 -0.34 -14.67
CA CYS A 93 -1.86 0.12 -13.71
C CYS A 93 -1.27 1.16 -12.73
N SER A 94 -0.03 0.96 -12.28
CA SER A 94 0.65 1.91 -11.40
C SER A 94 0.93 3.24 -12.12
N ILE A 95 1.39 3.20 -13.36
CA ILE A 95 1.61 4.41 -14.18
C ILE A 95 0.28 5.16 -14.37
N ALA A 96 -0.80 4.47 -14.70
CA ALA A 96 -2.12 5.09 -14.85
C ALA A 96 -2.62 5.72 -13.53
N SER A 97 -2.39 5.05 -12.41
CA SER A 97 -2.73 5.56 -11.07
C SER A 97 -1.95 6.84 -10.74
N VAL A 98 -0.63 6.84 -10.97
CA VAL A 98 0.22 8.03 -10.73
C VAL A 98 -0.19 9.19 -11.64
N ALA A 99 -0.46 8.93 -12.92
CA ALA A 99 -0.95 9.96 -13.84
C ALA A 99 -2.29 10.54 -13.36
N THR A 100 -3.23 9.67 -12.96
CA THR A 100 -4.52 10.10 -12.41
C THR A 100 -4.34 10.93 -11.15
N ASN A 101 -3.47 10.50 -10.22
CA ASN A 101 -3.15 11.23 -9.00
C ASN A 101 -2.60 12.63 -9.31
N THR A 102 -1.64 12.72 -10.24
CA THR A 102 -1.01 13.99 -10.62
C THR A 102 -2.03 14.97 -11.22
N VAL A 103 -2.87 14.50 -12.13
CA VAL A 103 -3.92 15.32 -12.76
C VAL A 103 -4.94 15.78 -11.74
N LEU A 104 -5.42 14.86 -10.88
CA LEU A 104 -6.41 15.20 -9.85
C LEU A 104 -5.82 16.13 -8.78
N ASN A 105 -4.57 15.96 -8.39
CA ASN A 105 -3.86 16.88 -7.50
C ASN A 105 -3.85 18.30 -8.09
N TYR A 106 -3.49 18.42 -9.37
CA TYR A 106 -3.48 19.72 -10.03
C TYR A 106 -4.87 20.37 -10.05
N ILE A 107 -5.92 19.61 -10.31
CA ILE A 107 -7.30 20.12 -10.37
C ILE A 107 -7.82 20.47 -8.97
N LEU A 108 -7.70 19.57 -8.00
CA LEU A 108 -8.34 19.70 -6.69
C LEU A 108 -7.57 20.60 -5.72
N ILE A 109 -6.24 20.63 -5.79
CA ILE A 109 -5.44 21.52 -4.93
C ILE A 109 -5.59 22.97 -5.37
N TYR A 110 -5.47 23.22 -6.67
CA TYR A 110 -5.49 24.59 -7.22
C TYR A 110 -6.89 25.09 -7.61
N GLY A 111 -7.92 24.27 -7.51
CA GLY A 111 -9.29 24.68 -7.85
C GLY A 111 -9.48 25.01 -9.32
N LYS A 112 -8.88 24.24 -10.22
CA LYS A 112 -9.03 24.40 -11.68
C LYS A 112 -10.31 23.71 -12.18
N LEU A 113 -10.73 24.05 -13.41
CA LEU A 113 -11.92 23.46 -14.07
C LEU A 113 -13.24 23.65 -13.29
N GLY A 114 -13.40 24.70 -12.50
CA GLY A 114 -14.63 25.01 -11.77
C GLY A 114 -14.77 24.28 -10.42
N PHE A 115 -13.77 23.53 -9.99
CA PHE A 115 -13.74 22.94 -8.66
C PHE A 115 -13.22 23.96 -7.63
N PRO A 116 -13.72 23.93 -6.37
CA PRO A 116 -13.15 24.74 -5.30
C PRO A 116 -11.74 24.25 -4.96
N ALA A 117 -10.85 25.18 -4.58
CA ALA A 117 -9.50 24.86 -4.13
C ALA A 117 -9.55 24.15 -2.77
N LEU A 118 -9.51 22.82 -2.77
CA LEU A 118 -9.60 21.98 -1.56
C LEU A 118 -8.25 21.84 -0.82
N LYS A 119 -7.16 22.38 -1.37
CA LYS A 119 -5.82 22.34 -0.76
C LYS A 119 -5.46 20.92 -0.29
N LEU A 120 -5.19 20.74 1.02
CA LEU A 120 -4.77 19.48 1.61
C LEU A 120 -5.83 18.36 1.48
N ARG A 121 -7.11 18.68 1.64
CA ARG A 121 -8.21 17.72 1.39
C ARG A 121 -8.25 17.27 -0.07
N GLY A 122 -7.96 18.17 -1.00
CA GLY A 122 -7.89 17.83 -2.43
C GLY A 122 -6.81 16.80 -2.73
N ALA A 123 -5.65 16.92 -2.11
CA ALA A 123 -4.56 15.93 -2.23
C ALA A 123 -4.97 14.56 -1.68
N ALA A 124 -5.66 14.52 -0.53
CA ALA A 124 -6.15 13.28 0.07
C ALA A 124 -7.16 12.56 -0.84
N ILE A 125 -8.13 13.30 -1.38
CA ILE A 125 -9.16 12.77 -2.29
C ILE A 125 -8.52 12.29 -3.59
N ALA A 126 -7.57 13.04 -4.17
CA ALA A 126 -6.86 12.64 -5.37
C ALA A 126 -6.12 11.31 -5.18
N THR A 127 -5.46 11.14 -4.04
CA THR A 127 -4.76 9.91 -3.68
C THR A 127 -5.73 8.74 -3.53
N ALA A 128 -6.85 8.94 -2.83
CA ALA A 128 -7.86 7.90 -2.66
C ALA A 128 -8.45 7.46 -4.01
N ILE A 129 -8.81 8.40 -4.88
CA ILE A 129 -9.34 8.10 -6.23
C ILE A 129 -8.29 7.35 -7.07
N ALA A 130 -7.03 7.77 -7.05
CA ALA A 130 -5.97 7.12 -7.80
C ALA A 130 -5.79 5.65 -7.40
N MET A 131 -5.94 5.33 -6.11
CA MET A 131 -5.86 3.94 -5.63
C MET A 131 -7.09 3.12 -6.00
N VAL A 132 -8.28 3.72 -5.99
CA VAL A 132 -9.48 3.07 -6.54
C VAL A 132 -9.29 2.74 -8.01
N VAL A 133 -8.78 3.69 -8.81
CA VAL A 133 -8.48 3.48 -10.24
C VAL A 133 -7.47 2.34 -10.41
N GLN A 134 -6.40 2.31 -9.61
CA GLN A 134 -5.42 1.23 -9.65
C GLN A 134 -6.05 -0.13 -9.34
N ALA A 135 -6.83 -0.24 -8.28
CA ALA A 135 -7.49 -1.48 -7.88
C ALA A 135 -8.46 -1.98 -8.97
N VAL A 136 -9.26 -1.08 -9.52
CA VAL A 136 -10.22 -1.39 -10.60
C VAL A 136 -9.50 -1.84 -11.87
N LEU A 137 -8.45 -1.11 -12.29
CA LEU A 137 -7.67 -1.48 -13.48
C LEU A 137 -6.99 -2.84 -13.32
N LEU A 138 -6.40 -3.12 -12.16
CA LEU A 138 -5.79 -4.42 -11.87
C LEU A 138 -6.82 -5.54 -11.98
N PHE A 139 -8.01 -5.34 -11.44
CA PHE A 139 -9.08 -6.33 -11.49
C PHE A 139 -9.62 -6.52 -12.92
N VAL A 140 -9.90 -5.43 -13.64
CA VAL A 140 -10.44 -5.49 -15.02
C VAL A 140 -9.43 -6.11 -15.97
N ILE A 141 -8.18 -5.65 -15.97
CA ILE A 141 -7.15 -6.16 -16.89
C ILE A 141 -6.77 -7.59 -16.51
N GLY A 142 -6.69 -7.90 -15.21
CA GLY A 142 -6.42 -9.26 -14.74
C GLY A 142 -7.48 -10.26 -15.18
N ASN A 143 -8.76 -9.88 -15.12
CA ASN A 143 -9.86 -10.71 -15.63
C ASN A 143 -9.85 -10.80 -17.17
N ALA A 144 -9.61 -9.70 -17.88
CA ALA A 144 -9.57 -9.68 -19.35
C ALA A 144 -8.46 -10.59 -19.91
N LYS A 145 -7.31 -10.62 -19.28
CA LYS A 145 -6.19 -11.50 -19.66
C LYS A 145 -6.36 -12.97 -19.22
N LYS A 146 -7.49 -13.33 -18.59
CA LYS A 146 -7.71 -14.67 -18.01
C LYS A 146 -6.54 -15.12 -17.13
N ASN A 147 -5.95 -14.19 -16.41
CA ASN A 147 -4.85 -14.46 -15.49
C ASN A 147 -5.35 -15.32 -14.31
N ILE A 148 -4.47 -15.73 -13.41
CA ILE A 148 -4.78 -16.57 -12.24
C ILE A 148 -5.93 -16.01 -11.39
N ILE A 149 -6.12 -14.69 -11.41
CA ILE A 149 -7.21 -13.96 -10.75
C ILE A 149 -8.59 -14.32 -11.34
N HIS A 150 -8.65 -14.74 -12.61
CA HIS A 150 -9.88 -15.19 -13.26
C HIS A 150 -10.25 -16.60 -12.80
N ALA A 151 -10.83 -16.71 -11.61
CA ALA A 151 -11.32 -17.97 -11.04
C ALA A 151 -12.62 -17.73 -10.26
N PRO A 152 -13.49 -18.75 -10.13
CA PRO A 152 -14.69 -18.64 -9.31
C PRO A 152 -14.30 -18.34 -7.86
N ILE A 153 -14.97 -17.34 -7.28
CA ILE A 153 -14.69 -16.81 -5.92
C ILE A 153 -14.59 -17.93 -4.87
N GLY A 154 -15.34 -19.03 -5.04
CA GLY A 154 -15.31 -20.19 -4.14
C GLY A 154 -13.97 -20.94 -4.11
N GLU A 155 -13.11 -20.80 -5.10
CA GLU A 155 -11.78 -21.41 -5.07
C GLU A 155 -10.79 -20.65 -4.20
N PHE A 156 -10.97 -19.33 -4.04
CA PHE A 156 -10.13 -18.49 -3.19
C PHE A 156 -10.34 -18.74 -1.69
N PHE A 157 -11.56 -19.17 -1.30
CA PHE A 157 -11.99 -19.26 0.10
C PHE A 157 -12.16 -20.71 0.60
N LYS A 158 -11.56 -21.70 -0.06
CA LYS A 158 -11.58 -23.07 0.48
C LYS A 158 -10.86 -23.13 1.82
N LYS A 159 -11.61 -23.51 2.86
CA LYS A 159 -11.09 -23.69 4.24
C LYS A 159 -10.11 -24.85 4.28
N ASP A 160 -8.83 -24.55 4.26
CA ASP A 160 -7.74 -25.49 4.47
C ASP A 160 -6.87 -24.94 5.60
N ILE A 161 -7.14 -25.44 6.81
CA ILE A 161 -6.50 -24.96 8.05
C ILE A 161 -4.99 -25.23 8.02
N GLU A 162 -4.56 -26.34 7.41
CA GLU A 162 -3.14 -26.67 7.32
C GLU A 162 -2.39 -25.70 6.40
N PHE A 163 -2.99 -25.39 5.25
CA PHE A 163 -2.44 -24.41 4.33
C PHE A 163 -2.40 -23.01 4.95
N PHE A 164 -3.45 -22.61 5.67
CA PHE A 164 -3.50 -21.36 6.39
C PHE A 164 -2.42 -21.24 7.47
N LYS A 165 -2.22 -22.30 8.28
CA LYS A 165 -1.15 -22.34 9.28
C LYS A 165 0.24 -22.24 8.65
N LYS A 166 0.46 -22.93 7.52
CA LYS A 166 1.72 -22.87 6.77
C LYS A 166 1.97 -21.45 6.22
N PHE A 167 0.92 -20.82 5.69
CA PHE A 167 0.98 -19.44 5.20
C PHE A 167 1.33 -18.46 6.33
N LEU A 168 0.64 -18.51 7.46
CA LEU A 168 0.91 -17.66 8.63
C LEU A 168 2.33 -17.85 9.17
N ARG A 169 2.83 -19.09 9.22
CA ARG A 169 4.20 -19.37 9.69
C ARG A 169 5.26 -18.65 8.86
N VAL A 170 5.00 -18.42 7.58
CA VAL A 170 5.91 -17.68 6.70
C VAL A 170 5.66 -16.17 6.80
N CYS A 171 4.39 -15.75 6.86
CA CYS A 171 4.04 -14.32 6.83
C CYS A 171 4.34 -13.60 8.14
N VAL A 172 4.10 -14.23 9.30
CA VAL A 172 4.26 -13.59 10.62
C VAL A 172 5.69 -13.08 10.86
N PRO A 173 6.76 -13.89 10.64
CA PRO A 173 8.12 -13.38 10.79
C PRO A 173 8.44 -12.20 9.87
N ILE A 174 7.95 -12.25 8.63
CA ILE A 174 8.15 -11.15 7.67
C ILE A 174 7.42 -9.90 8.14
N MET A 175 6.17 -10.02 8.57
CA MET A 175 5.40 -8.89 9.11
C MET A 175 6.07 -8.29 10.36
N LEU A 176 6.61 -9.11 11.26
CA LEU A 176 7.33 -8.64 12.44
C LEU A 176 8.62 -7.91 12.04
N ASN A 177 9.37 -8.42 11.06
CA ASN A 177 10.55 -7.76 10.55
C ASN A 177 10.22 -6.38 9.96
N GLU A 178 9.16 -6.27 9.15
CA GLU A 178 8.71 -4.99 8.59
C GLU A 178 8.22 -4.01 9.66
N LEU A 179 7.50 -4.52 10.67
CA LEU A 179 7.08 -3.68 11.81
C LEU A 179 8.27 -3.15 12.60
N LEU A 180 9.27 -3.98 12.88
CA LEU A 180 10.47 -3.56 13.60
C LEU A 180 11.28 -2.55 12.79
N SER A 181 11.45 -2.78 11.50
CA SER A 181 12.16 -1.86 10.58
C SER A 181 11.44 -0.52 10.49
N GLY A 182 10.11 -0.54 10.30
CA GLY A 182 9.30 0.68 10.24
C GLY A 182 9.28 1.45 11.55
N SER A 183 9.18 0.75 12.69
CA SER A 183 9.22 1.37 14.03
C SER A 183 10.58 2.00 14.31
N GLY A 184 11.68 1.35 13.90
CA GLY A 184 13.03 1.90 14.05
C GLY A 184 13.20 3.21 13.29
N HIS A 185 12.70 3.29 12.07
CA HIS A 185 12.73 4.50 11.25
C HIS A 185 11.90 5.64 11.88
N GLN A 186 10.72 5.33 12.43
CA GLN A 186 9.88 6.31 13.12
C GLN A 186 10.48 6.78 14.45
N CYS A 187 11.10 5.89 15.24
CA CYS A 187 11.79 6.30 16.48
C CYS A 187 12.95 7.24 16.20
N LEU A 188 13.70 7.03 15.12
CA LEU A 188 14.75 7.94 14.66
C LEU A 188 14.17 9.31 14.27
N CYS A 189 13.06 9.35 13.55
CA CYS A 189 12.37 10.60 13.23
C CYS A 189 11.91 11.32 14.48
N HIS A 190 11.34 10.63 15.47
CA HIS A 190 10.86 11.22 16.71
C HIS A 190 12.02 11.76 17.57
N GLY A 191 13.11 11.00 17.69
CA GLY A 191 14.31 11.44 18.41
C GLY A 191 14.98 12.67 17.80
N LEU A 192 14.90 12.82 16.46
CA LEU A 192 15.40 14.01 15.75
C LEU A 192 14.46 15.22 15.88
N CYS A 193 13.16 15.02 16.05
CA CYS A 193 12.20 16.10 16.30
C CYS A 193 12.32 16.70 17.71
N ASP A 194 12.67 15.88 18.71
CA ASP A 194 12.85 16.34 20.10
C ASP A 194 14.14 17.15 20.33
N VAL A 195 15.15 16.96 19.46
CA VAL A 195 16.44 17.66 19.53
C VAL A 195 16.40 18.90 18.64
N ARG A 196 15.73 19.97 19.11
CA ARG A 196 15.82 21.36 18.59
C ARG A 196 15.98 21.52 17.07
N ALA A 197 14.96 22.13 16.49
CA ALA A 197 15.01 22.96 15.31
C ALA A 197 14.51 22.35 14.00
N SER A 198 13.59 23.09 13.41
CA SER A 198 13.07 22.94 12.03
C SER A 198 14.15 22.69 10.97
N GLU A 199 15.38 23.18 11.20
CA GLU A 199 16.52 22.99 10.29
C GLU A 199 17.00 21.54 10.20
N ASN A 200 17.11 20.84 11.33
CA ASN A 200 17.53 19.44 11.37
C ASN A 200 16.46 18.52 10.74
N TYR A 201 15.19 18.82 10.95
CA TYR A 201 14.08 18.08 10.33
C TYR A 201 14.05 18.27 8.82
N ALA A 202 14.30 19.49 8.32
CA ALA A 202 14.39 19.76 6.89
C ALA A 202 15.56 19.00 6.25
N ALA A 203 16.75 19.00 6.86
CA ALA A 203 17.89 18.25 6.39
C ALA A 203 17.64 16.73 6.36
N TYR A 204 17.00 16.20 7.42
CA TYR A 204 16.59 14.79 7.47
C TYR A 204 15.58 14.43 6.38
N THR A 205 14.59 15.28 6.11
CA THR A 205 13.57 15.06 5.07
C THR A 205 14.21 15.01 3.69
N ILE A 206 15.18 15.88 3.41
CA ILE A 206 15.95 15.86 2.16
C ILE A 206 16.77 14.58 2.06
N PHE A 207 17.48 14.20 3.12
CA PHE A 207 18.27 12.97 3.16
C PHE A 207 17.39 11.73 2.94
N SER A 208 16.29 11.61 3.66
CA SER A 208 15.37 10.47 3.51
C SER A 208 14.74 10.38 2.11
N SER A 209 14.51 11.51 1.46
CA SER A 209 14.03 11.54 0.07
C SER A 209 15.08 11.00 -0.91
N ILE A 210 16.35 11.35 -0.72
CA ILE A 210 17.46 10.83 -1.52
C ILE A 210 17.65 9.34 -1.25
N GLU A 211 17.59 8.94 0.03
CA GLU A 211 17.69 7.55 0.45
C GLU A 211 16.59 6.70 -0.17
N GLN A 212 15.34 7.15 -0.17
CA GLN A 212 14.23 6.45 -0.81
C GLN A 212 14.45 6.22 -2.29
N ILE A 213 15.01 7.19 -3.03
CA ILE A 213 15.33 7.03 -4.46
C ILE A 213 16.37 5.92 -4.64
N ALA A 214 17.43 5.89 -3.81
CA ALA A 214 18.43 4.84 -3.86
C ALA A 214 17.85 3.46 -3.49
N PHE A 215 17.00 3.40 -2.46
CA PHE A 215 16.35 2.16 -2.03
C PHE A 215 15.42 1.56 -3.07
N VAL A 216 14.81 2.35 -3.96
CA VAL A 216 13.95 1.83 -5.05
C VAL A 216 14.71 0.82 -5.91
N PHE A 217 15.99 1.07 -6.23
CA PHE A 217 16.82 0.14 -7.00
C PHE A 217 17.10 -1.15 -6.22
N PHE A 218 17.47 -1.05 -4.95
CA PHE A 218 17.73 -2.22 -4.10
C PHE A 218 16.49 -3.07 -3.90
N VAL A 219 15.34 -2.45 -3.60
CA VAL A 219 14.06 -3.13 -3.45
C VAL A 219 13.63 -3.78 -4.75
N GLY A 220 13.82 -3.11 -5.90
CA GLY A 220 13.53 -3.67 -7.22
C GLY A 220 14.34 -4.93 -7.50
N ILE A 221 15.65 -4.93 -7.24
CA ILE A 221 16.53 -6.10 -7.39
C ILE A 221 16.12 -7.20 -6.43
N CYS A 222 15.84 -6.87 -5.17
CA CYS A 222 15.41 -7.84 -4.15
C CYS A 222 14.10 -8.54 -4.55
N HIS A 223 13.12 -7.79 -5.04
CA HIS A 223 11.87 -8.37 -5.55
C HIS A 223 12.10 -9.26 -6.78
N ALA A 224 12.95 -8.85 -7.72
CA ALA A 224 13.29 -9.67 -8.87
C ALA A 224 13.97 -10.99 -8.46
N CYS A 225 14.95 -10.93 -7.57
CA CYS A 225 15.61 -12.11 -7.03
C CYS A 225 14.59 -13.02 -6.31
N SER A 226 13.72 -12.46 -5.49
CA SER A 226 12.69 -13.23 -4.76
C SER A 226 11.70 -13.95 -5.69
N ILE A 227 11.40 -13.36 -6.85
CA ILE A 227 10.53 -13.99 -7.85
C ILE A 227 11.28 -15.09 -8.61
N MET A 228 12.56 -14.87 -8.93
CA MET A 228 13.37 -15.83 -9.70
C MET A 228 13.80 -17.05 -8.87
N THR A 229 14.01 -16.88 -7.57
CA THR A 229 14.47 -17.95 -6.66
C THR A 229 13.34 -18.68 -5.95
N GLY A 230 12.14 -18.16 -5.97
CA GLY A 230 10.94 -18.71 -5.32
C GLY A 230 10.22 -19.69 -6.12
#